data_866b7f4e500b29ba5341ea6c6c22272d
#
_entry.id   866b7f4e500b29ba5341ea6c6c22272d
#
_cell.length_a   1.000
_cell.length_b   1.000
_cell.length_c   1.000
_cell.angle_alpha   90.00
_cell.angle_beta   90.00
_cell.angle_gamma   90.00
#
_symmetry.space_group_name_H-M   'P 1'
#
loop_
_entity.id
_entity.type
_entity.pdbx_description
1 polymer ?
#
loop_
_entity_poly.entity_id
_entity_poly.type
_entity_poly.pdbx_seq_one_letter_code
_entity_poly.pdbx_strand_id
1 'polypeptide(L)'
;MIDHTKLCHAKLSYCPGESMKTEPYTATLRLSLLCSALALCIPAVHAQTRVTPPQTNSGQLLQQMQPSPQQPSSDLDLNIQKQKAQRSQDNSKFYVHSIQISGNQLLPADALHALVASGEGHELSLNDLDDLAEKISNYYHDHGYPLATAYVPAQTLHDGVVRIAVVEARYGKVLLQNQSAVGHYPLSATLSPLQPGDPVSEYGLERSLLLLSDIPGALVNSVMRPGDTEGTSDLLVNVTSAPRYTGTLGMDDYGNSYTNRVRFSGTFDVNGLFHQGDLLDVSAVSSGADMNYGHIGYRYLLNGQGTTLGLGLTGLDYKLGNDLSDLQAHGTATTQSINLSQPFIRNTAGNLYAQIEFDHKRLYDDIDIAGIETDRHSNSWVATVAGDQRDATGVTNFNISGAYGRLYLDNFQTLFSDYFGARTAGSFTKFDYSVSRLQQLNTGNAFYFGFSGQLANKNLDTSEQFYLGGPNTVRGYDVGLVSGAEGNLATIEFRHDLTIAMLPGPWQASAFVDSGHIQAYKTTFFPGPNSARLNSAGLGLHWTAPHDWLVSTSVAAPIGNKPALAGPHVSTAARFWFQVQKGFY
;
A
#
# COMPACT_ATOMS: atom_id res chain seq x y z
N MET A 1 -20.35 -55.65 14.57
CA MET A 1 -21.24 -56.77 14.25
C MET A 1 -21.54 -56.69 12.77
N ILE A 2 -20.97 -57.66 12.03
CA ILE A 2 -21.38 -58.24 10.74
C ILE A 2 -21.25 -57.23 9.56
N ASP A 3 -20.21 -57.18 8.75
CA ASP A 3 -19.51 -58.12 7.88
C ASP A 3 -20.35 -58.55 6.65
N HIS A 4 -19.93 -58.23 5.47
CA HIS A 4 -19.57 -59.13 4.39
C HIS A 4 -19.34 -58.47 3.03
N THR A 5 -18.08 -58.56 2.66
CA THR A 5 -17.50 -58.60 1.32
C THR A 5 -18.25 -59.50 0.31
N LYS A 6 -18.19 -59.16 -1.00
CA LYS A 6 -17.85 -60.13 -2.05
C LYS A 6 -17.38 -59.47 -3.35
N LEU A 7 -16.17 -59.80 -3.69
CA LEU A 7 -15.57 -59.75 -5.03
C LEU A 7 -16.32 -60.68 -6.01
N CYS A 8 -16.31 -60.34 -7.29
CA CYS A 8 -16.25 -61.32 -8.36
C CYS A 8 -15.43 -60.83 -9.52
N HIS A 9 -14.26 -61.48 -9.67
CA HIS A 9 -13.47 -61.56 -10.89
C HIS A 9 -14.14 -62.50 -11.92
N ALA A 10 -14.04 -62.19 -13.23
CA ALA A 10 -14.10 -63.20 -14.26
C ALA A 10 -13.11 -62.90 -15.39
N LYS A 11 -12.34 -63.93 -15.69
CA LYS A 11 -11.19 -64.04 -16.50
C LYS A 11 -11.49 -64.06 -18.03
N LEU A 12 -10.45 -63.67 -18.77
CA LEU A 12 -10.21 -64.00 -20.18
C LEU A 12 -10.40 -65.48 -20.52
N SER A 13 -10.85 -65.75 -21.71
CA SER A 13 -10.41 -66.91 -22.47
C SER A 13 -10.34 -66.62 -23.98
N TYR A 14 -9.22 -67.08 -24.49
CA TYR A 14 -8.67 -67.00 -25.84
C TYR A 14 -9.09 -68.27 -26.61
N CYS A 15 -9.31 -68.15 -27.93
CA CYS A 15 -8.78 -68.98 -29.00
C CYS A 15 -9.76 -69.20 -30.19
N PRO A 16 -9.31 -69.73 -31.29
CA PRO A 16 -8.92 -68.98 -32.49
C PRO A 16 -9.56 -69.51 -33.77
N GLY A 17 -9.35 -68.73 -34.86
CA GLY A 17 -9.14 -69.27 -36.23
C GLY A 17 -10.38 -69.65 -37.02
N GLU A 18 -10.59 -68.97 -38.14
CA GLU A 18 -10.56 -69.53 -39.45
C GLU A 18 -10.71 -68.43 -40.51
N SER A 19 -9.95 -68.64 -41.57
CA SER A 19 -9.80 -67.85 -42.79
C SER A 19 -10.92 -68.07 -43.78
N MET A 20 -11.32 -67.09 -44.56
CA MET A 20 -11.24 -67.08 -46.03
C MET A 20 -12.11 -65.99 -46.68
N LYS A 21 -11.38 -65.29 -47.56
CA LYS A 21 -11.73 -64.79 -48.91
C LYS A 21 -12.72 -63.65 -49.11
N THR A 22 -12.11 -62.57 -49.50
CA THR A 22 -12.34 -61.73 -50.70
C THR A 22 -13.75 -61.59 -51.24
N GLU A 23 -14.28 -60.35 -51.24
CA GLU A 23 -14.44 -59.51 -52.43
C GLU A 23 -14.83 -58.10 -52.10
N PRO A 24 -14.31 -57.09 -52.79
CA PRO A 24 -14.53 -55.73 -52.56
C PRO A 24 -15.46 -55.04 -53.56
N TYR A 25 -15.69 -53.77 -53.41
CA TYR A 25 -16.27 -52.81 -54.38
C TYR A 25 -17.77 -52.62 -54.48
N THR A 26 -18.51 -52.41 -53.41
CA THR A 26 -19.81 -51.70 -53.59
C THR A 26 -20.24 -50.83 -52.42
N ALA A 27 -19.53 -50.87 -51.30
CA ALA A 27 -19.92 -50.10 -50.13
C ALA A 27 -19.29 -48.69 -50.08
N THR A 28 -18.19 -48.43 -50.76
CA THR A 28 -17.46 -47.15 -50.73
C THR A 28 -18.07 -46.06 -51.62
N LEU A 29 -18.84 -46.41 -52.63
CA LEU A 29 -19.47 -45.41 -53.51
C LEU A 29 -20.77 -44.80 -52.98
N ARG A 30 -21.45 -45.46 -52.01
CA ARG A 30 -22.67 -44.93 -51.38
C ARG A 30 -22.39 -44.06 -50.17
N LEU A 31 -21.24 -44.20 -49.54
CA LEU A 31 -20.84 -43.36 -48.41
C LEU A 31 -20.24 -42.03 -48.86
N SER A 32 -19.59 -41.98 -50.02
CA SER A 32 -19.04 -40.75 -50.60
C SER A 32 -20.11 -39.83 -51.17
N LEU A 33 -21.25 -40.32 -51.64
CA LEU A 33 -22.38 -39.53 -52.11
C LEU A 33 -23.25 -38.97 -50.96
N LEU A 34 -23.30 -39.62 -49.82
CA LEU A 34 -23.98 -39.08 -48.63
C LEU A 34 -23.15 -37.97 -47.94
N CYS A 35 -21.82 -38.07 -47.93
CA CYS A 35 -20.96 -37.01 -47.40
C CYS A 35 -20.93 -35.77 -48.31
N SER A 36 -21.05 -35.93 -49.64
CA SER A 36 -21.12 -34.78 -50.56
C SER A 36 -22.47 -34.08 -50.57
N ALA A 37 -23.58 -34.76 -50.22
CA ALA A 37 -24.91 -34.13 -50.09
C ALA A 37 -25.09 -33.40 -48.74
N LEU A 38 -24.38 -33.80 -47.68
CA LEU A 38 -24.35 -33.09 -46.42
C LEU A 38 -23.45 -31.82 -46.44
N ALA A 39 -22.48 -31.75 -47.35
CA ALA A 39 -21.61 -30.57 -47.49
C ALA A 39 -22.27 -29.42 -48.28
N LEU A 40 -23.40 -29.63 -48.94
CA LEU A 40 -24.12 -28.61 -49.70
C LEU A 40 -25.32 -27.97 -48.95
N CYS A 41 -25.60 -28.44 -47.74
CA CYS A 41 -26.61 -27.86 -46.83
C CYS A 41 -26.05 -27.15 -45.62
N ILE A 42 -24.78 -26.70 -45.66
CA ILE A 42 -24.30 -25.72 -44.68
C ILE A 42 -24.89 -24.37 -45.14
N PRO A 43 -25.89 -23.81 -44.44
CA PRO A 43 -26.24 -22.42 -44.71
C PRO A 43 -24.96 -21.62 -44.53
N ALA A 44 -24.65 -20.73 -45.44
CA ALA A 44 -23.60 -19.77 -45.29
C ALA A 44 -23.83 -19.11 -43.91
N VAL A 45 -23.13 -19.59 -42.92
CA VAL A 45 -23.03 -18.90 -41.63
C VAL A 45 -22.36 -17.60 -42.01
N HIS A 46 -23.17 -16.58 -42.13
CA HIS A 46 -22.68 -15.20 -42.17
C HIS A 46 -21.71 -15.17 -41.01
N ALA A 47 -20.46 -14.84 -41.30
CA ALA A 47 -19.46 -14.59 -40.27
C ALA A 47 -20.08 -13.48 -39.41
N GLN A 48 -20.77 -13.88 -38.34
CA GLN A 48 -21.09 -12.96 -37.27
C GLN A 48 -19.72 -12.47 -36.83
N THR A 49 -19.45 -11.21 -37.09
CA THR A 49 -18.33 -10.51 -36.50
C THR A 49 -18.44 -10.80 -35.02
N ARG A 50 -17.55 -11.64 -34.49
CA ARG A 50 -17.49 -11.92 -33.06
C ARG A 50 -17.29 -10.57 -32.41
N VAL A 51 -18.33 -10.06 -31.76
CA VAL A 51 -18.23 -8.91 -30.89
C VAL A 51 -17.29 -9.36 -29.78
N THR A 52 -16.06 -8.89 -29.82
CA THR A 52 -15.13 -9.06 -28.71
C THR A 52 -15.65 -8.19 -27.58
N PRO A 53 -15.93 -8.72 -26.39
CA PRO A 53 -16.33 -7.90 -25.27
C PRO A 53 -15.34 -6.75 -25.07
N PRO A 54 -15.82 -5.54 -24.79
CA PRO A 54 -14.93 -4.41 -24.51
C PRO A 54 -14.03 -4.74 -23.33
N GLN A 55 -12.80 -4.27 -23.35
CA GLN A 55 -11.87 -4.47 -22.21
C GLN A 55 -12.38 -3.70 -20.97
N THR A 56 -13.11 -2.60 -21.17
CA THR A 56 -13.73 -1.83 -20.08
C THR A 56 -15.00 -2.53 -19.62
N ASN A 57 -15.00 -3.01 -18.39
CA ASN A 57 -16.10 -3.72 -17.73
C ASN A 57 -16.07 -3.44 -16.20
N SER A 58 -17.06 -3.96 -15.48
CA SER A 58 -17.22 -3.75 -14.03
C SER A 58 -15.95 -4.09 -13.22
N GLY A 59 -15.26 -5.18 -13.57
CA GLY A 59 -14.05 -5.60 -12.88
C GLY A 59 -12.88 -4.63 -13.07
N GLN A 60 -12.62 -4.22 -14.33
CA GLN A 60 -11.55 -3.27 -14.63
C GLN A 60 -11.82 -1.90 -14.00
N LEU A 61 -13.06 -1.40 -14.09
CA LEU A 61 -13.43 -0.12 -13.49
C LEU A 61 -13.29 -0.14 -11.96
N LEU A 62 -13.68 -1.25 -11.31
CA LEU A 62 -13.50 -1.42 -9.88
C LEU A 62 -12.02 -1.33 -9.48
N GLN A 63 -11.11 -1.96 -10.26
CA GLN A 63 -9.67 -1.86 -10.03
C GLN A 63 -9.13 -0.42 -10.16
N GLN A 64 -9.65 0.36 -11.12
CA GLN A 64 -9.24 1.75 -11.31
C GLN A 64 -9.70 2.68 -10.18
N MET A 65 -10.73 2.29 -9.42
CA MET A 65 -11.28 3.07 -8.30
C MET A 65 -10.65 2.72 -6.95
N GLN A 66 -9.84 1.67 -6.85
CA GLN A 66 -9.19 1.31 -5.59
C GLN A 66 -8.27 2.44 -5.11
N PRO A 67 -8.46 2.94 -3.88
CA PRO A 67 -7.59 3.99 -3.34
C PRO A 67 -6.16 3.45 -3.14
N SER A 68 -5.19 4.32 -3.39
CA SER A 68 -3.81 3.99 -3.01
C SER A 68 -3.70 3.88 -1.49
N PRO A 69 -2.96 2.90 -0.95
CA PRO A 69 -2.76 2.77 0.48
C PRO A 69 -2.20 4.07 1.07
N GLN A 70 -2.91 4.65 2.04
CA GLN A 70 -2.42 5.79 2.80
C GLN A 70 -1.50 5.31 3.92
N GLN A 71 -0.34 5.96 4.05
CA GLN A 71 0.56 5.69 5.16
C GLN A 71 0.31 6.70 6.29
N PRO A 72 0.27 6.25 7.55
CA PRO A 72 0.16 7.14 8.70
C PRO A 72 1.35 8.10 8.79
N SER A 73 1.12 9.31 9.30
CA SER A 73 2.20 10.25 9.60
C SER A 73 3.19 9.65 10.59
N SER A 74 4.47 9.90 10.40
CA SER A 74 5.53 9.55 11.36
C SER A 74 6.01 10.77 12.15
N ASP A 75 5.28 11.87 12.09
CA ASP A 75 5.61 13.07 12.85
C ASP A 75 5.23 12.87 14.32
N LEU A 76 6.19 13.13 15.21
CA LEU A 76 6.04 12.99 16.65
C LEU A 76 6.16 14.35 17.33
N ASP A 77 5.09 14.80 17.99
CA ASP A 77 5.12 16.00 18.82
C ASP A 77 5.54 15.65 20.25
N LEU A 78 6.86 15.58 20.47
CA LEU A 78 7.49 15.31 21.76
C LEU A 78 8.48 16.41 22.12
N ASN A 79 8.22 17.11 23.22
CA ASN A 79 9.11 18.11 23.79
C ASN A 79 9.89 17.51 24.97
N ILE A 80 11.22 17.48 24.86
CA ILE A 80 12.12 17.01 25.94
C ILE A 80 12.75 18.21 26.62
N GLN A 81 12.39 18.44 27.87
CA GLN A 81 12.97 19.49 28.70
C GLN A 81 14.32 19.02 29.27
N LYS A 82 15.42 19.46 28.65
CA LYS A 82 16.79 19.17 29.11
C LYS A 82 17.27 20.27 30.07
N GLN A 83 17.86 19.90 31.20
CA GLN A 83 18.64 20.81 32.02
C GLN A 83 19.97 21.11 31.32
N LYS A 84 20.33 22.36 31.13
CA LYS A 84 21.64 22.74 30.60
C LYS A 84 22.71 22.51 31.66
N ALA A 85 23.65 21.63 31.39
CA ALA A 85 24.87 21.53 32.16
C ALA A 85 25.70 22.81 31.96
N GLN A 86 26.15 23.43 33.04
CA GLN A 86 27.10 24.54 32.98
C GLN A 86 28.52 23.98 32.92
N ARG A 87 29.25 24.31 31.88
CA ARG A 87 30.68 23.98 31.78
C ARG A 87 31.46 24.76 32.82
N SER A 88 32.43 24.09 33.47
CA SER A 88 33.31 24.73 34.45
C SER A 88 34.21 25.78 33.78
N GLN A 89 34.43 26.91 34.46
CA GLN A 89 35.41 27.91 34.03
C GLN A 89 36.84 27.54 34.49
N ASP A 90 36.97 26.54 35.37
CA ASP A 90 38.27 26.08 35.88
C ASP A 90 38.89 25.05 34.92
N ASN A 91 40.04 25.36 34.42
CA ASN A 91 40.82 24.54 33.45
C ASN A 91 42.03 23.86 34.13
N SER A 92 42.03 23.74 35.46
CA SER A 92 43.08 23.05 36.19
C SER A 92 43.16 21.59 35.76
N LYS A 93 44.37 21.12 35.45
CA LYS A 93 44.63 19.75 35.02
C LYS A 93 45.13 18.91 36.19
N PHE A 94 44.73 17.64 36.21
CA PHE A 94 45.20 16.65 37.15
C PHE A 94 45.43 15.29 36.48
N TYR A 95 46.31 14.48 37.03
CA TYR A 95 46.64 13.20 36.43
C TYR A 95 45.53 12.18 36.71
N VAL A 96 45.03 11.55 35.64
CA VAL A 96 44.02 10.49 35.69
C VAL A 96 44.69 9.13 35.50
N HIS A 97 44.70 8.31 36.54
CA HIS A 97 45.30 6.96 36.49
C HIS A 97 44.33 5.97 35.83
N SER A 98 43.06 6.00 36.25
CA SER A 98 42.00 5.14 35.70
C SER A 98 40.63 5.81 35.82
N ILE A 99 39.71 5.39 34.95
CA ILE A 99 38.31 5.90 34.90
C ILE A 99 37.37 4.75 35.27
N GLN A 100 36.60 4.91 36.33
CA GLN A 100 35.56 3.98 36.76
C GLN A 100 34.19 4.48 36.31
N ILE A 101 33.43 3.60 35.62
CA ILE A 101 32.04 3.90 35.20
C ILE A 101 31.11 3.20 36.21
N SER A 102 30.08 3.91 36.63
CA SER A 102 29.09 3.40 37.58
C SER A 102 27.67 3.79 37.16
N GLY A 103 26.66 2.99 37.55
CA GLY A 103 25.26 3.25 37.25
C GLY A 103 24.75 2.66 35.93
N ASN A 104 25.63 2.11 35.11
CA ASN A 104 25.26 1.43 33.86
C ASN A 104 24.69 0.03 34.17
N GLN A 105 23.47 -0.24 33.72
CA GLN A 105 22.76 -1.52 33.83
C GLN A 105 22.31 -2.04 32.45
N LEU A 106 22.05 -1.13 31.52
CA LEU A 106 21.48 -1.42 30.19
C LEU A 106 22.56 -1.74 29.15
N LEU A 107 23.74 -1.11 29.26
CA LEU A 107 24.84 -1.34 28.32
C LEU A 107 26.09 -1.92 29.01
N PRO A 108 26.86 -2.75 28.28
CA PRO A 108 28.03 -3.44 28.84
C PRO A 108 29.13 -2.47 29.30
N ALA A 109 29.68 -2.68 30.49
CA ALA A 109 30.73 -1.82 31.06
C ALA A 109 31.98 -1.75 30.18
N ASP A 110 32.39 -2.88 29.57
CA ASP A 110 33.58 -2.93 28.71
C ASP A 110 33.46 -2.05 27.47
N ALA A 111 32.24 -1.98 26.85
CA ALA A 111 31.97 -1.11 25.71
C ALA A 111 32.07 0.35 26.11
N LEU A 112 31.53 0.71 27.27
CA LEU A 112 31.57 2.09 27.76
C LEU A 112 33.00 2.49 28.16
N HIS A 113 33.75 1.62 28.81
CA HIS A 113 35.12 1.86 29.19
C HIS A 113 36.03 2.10 27.98
N ALA A 114 35.82 1.35 26.88
CA ALA A 114 36.58 1.55 25.64
C ALA A 114 36.46 2.98 25.05
N LEU A 115 35.34 3.69 25.32
CA LEU A 115 35.12 5.06 24.87
C LEU A 115 35.97 6.10 25.63
N VAL A 116 36.34 5.80 26.88
CA VAL A 116 37.00 6.71 27.80
C VAL A 116 38.45 6.28 28.12
N ALA A 117 38.84 5.07 27.76
CA ALA A 117 40.19 4.51 28.02
C ALA A 117 41.32 5.41 27.48
N SER A 118 41.08 6.19 26.43
CA SER A 118 42.03 7.16 25.89
C SER A 118 42.37 8.31 26.86
N GLY A 119 41.58 8.50 27.91
CA GLY A 119 41.80 9.51 28.94
C GLY A 119 42.68 9.02 30.09
N GLU A 120 42.91 7.72 30.21
CA GLU A 120 43.73 7.10 31.28
C GLU A 120 45.22 7.33 31.02
N GLY A 121 45.97 7.54 32.07
CA GLY A 121 47.40 7.79 32.00
C GLY A 121 47.79 9.20 31.55
N HIS A 122 46.84 10.15 31.51
CA HIS A 122 47.04 11.51 31.01
C HIS A 122 46.64 12.56 32.06
N GLU A 123 47.12 13.79 31.87
CA GLU A 123 46.64 14.97 32.60
C GLU A 123 45.42 15.54 31.91
N LEU A 124 44.25 15.51 32.56
CA LEU A 124 42.98 15.98 32.06
C LEU A 124 42.43 17.12 32.93
N SER A 125 41.75 18.05 32.30
CA SER A 125 40.88 19.03 32.96
C SER A 125 39.48 18.46 33.22
N LEU A 126 38.69 19.13 34.03
CA LEU A 126 37.28 18.75 34.24
C LEU A 126 36.50 18.78 32.90
N ASN A 127 36.76 19.75 32.03
CA ASN A 127 36.12 19.84 30.72
C ASN A 127 36.49 18.64 29.80
N ASP A 128 37.76 18.16 29.86
CA ASP A 128 38.18 16.97 29.10
C ASP A 128 37.45 15.71 29.62
N LEU A 129 37.19 15.61 30.92
CA LEU A 129 36.41 14.51 31.51
C LEU A 129 34.92 14.63 31.16
N ASP A 130 34.36 15.83 31.10
CA ASP A 130 32.97 16.05 30.64
C ASP A 130 32.82 15.66 29.16
N ASP A 131 33.82 15.93 28.31
CA ASP A 131 33.82 15.49 26.92
C ASP A 131 33.89 13.94 26.80
N LEU A 132 34.59 13.25 27.72
CA LEU A 132 34.57 11.79 27.79
C LEU A 132 33.23 11.26 28.28
N ALA A 133 32.60 11.90 29.27
CA ALA A 133 31.26 11.54 29.75
C ALA A 133 30.21 11.77 28.64
N GLU A 134 30.37 12.83 27.83
CA GLU A 134 29.49 13.09 26.67
C GLU A 134 29.57 11.96 25.64
N LYS A 135 30.76 11.37 25.41
CA LYS A 135 30.89 10.19 24.53
C LYS A 135 30.07 9.01 25.03
N ILE A 136 30.04 8.77 26.33
CA ILE A 136 29.20 7.72 26.94
C ILE A 136 27.72 8.08 26.72
N SER A 137 27.31 9.32 26.99
CA SER A 137 25.92 9.75 26.77
C SER A 137 25.48 9.55 25.32
N ASN A 138 26.32 9.96 24.36
CA ASN A 138 26.05 9.79 22.94
C ASN A 138 25.94 8.31 22.56
N TYR A 139 26.80 7.44 23.13
CA TYR A 139 26.72 6.01 22.92
C TYR A 139 25.38 5.41 23.40
N TYR A 140 24.85 5.88 24.56
CA TYR A 140 23.52 5.50 25.01
C TYR A 140 22.42 5.98 24.07
N HIS A 141 22.52 7.25 23.58
CA HIS A 141 21.55 7.79 22.61
C HIS A 141 21.54 6.98 21.33
N ASP A 142 22.71 6.64 20.77
CA ASP A 142 22.83 5.83 19.55
C ASP A 142 22.29 4.39 19.74
N HIS A 143 22.17 3.93 20.99
CA HIS A 143 21.61 2.63 21.35
C HIS A 143 20.15 2.70 21.81
N GLY A 144 19.45 3.84 21.54
CA GLY A 144 18.02 4.00 21.78
C GLY A 144 17.62 4.37 23.20
N TYR A 145 18.52 5.01 23.96
CA TYR A 145 18.25 5.56 25.29
C TYR A 145 18.45 7.09 25.31
N PRO A 146 17.53 7.88 24.76
CA PRO A 146 17.74 9.31 24.44
C PRO A 146 17.84 10.21 25.65
N LEU A 147 17.51 9.72 26.83
CA LEU A 147 17.57 10.46 28.12
C LEU A 147 18.68 9.97 29.04
N ALA A 148 19.43 8.94 28.68
CA ALA A 148 20.57 8.51 29.46
C ALA A 148 21.68 9.57 29.41
N THR A 149 22.28 9.87 30.56
CA THR A 149 23.30 10.90 30.69
C THR A 149 24.43 10.40 31.55
N ALA A 150 25.66 10.59 31.11
CA ALA A 150 26.86 10.38 31.92
C ALA A 150 27.42 11.75 32.34
N TYR A 151 27.93 11.83 33.54
CA TYR A 151 28.52 13.05 34.10
C TYR A 151 29.60 12.72 35.12
N VAL A 152 30.46 13.69 35.42
CA VAL A 152 31.48 13.58 36.45
C VAL A 152 30.91 14.13 37.76
N PRO A 153 30.56 13.27 38.73
CA PRO A 153 30.06 13.74 40.01
C PRO A 153 31.15 14.46 40.85
N ALA A 154 30.74 15.35 41.73
CA ALA A 154 31.66 15.94 42.70
C ALA A 154 32.31 14.84 43.53
N GLN A 155 33.66 14.76 43.49
CA GLN A 155 34.40 13.68 44.09
C GLN A 155 35.79 14.14 44.57
N THR A 156 36.34 13.46 45.57
CA THR A 156 37.73 13.61 45.97
C THR A 156 38.56 12.55 45.25
N LEU A 157 39.59 13.00 44.52
CA LEU A 157 40.45 12.08 43.80
C LEU A 157 41.37 11.33 44.77
N HIS A 158 41.30 10.00 44.75
CA HIS A 158 42.26 9.11 45.43
C HIS A 158 43.04 8.35 44.36
N ASP A 159 44.35 8.42 44.43
CA ASP A 159 45.28 7.74 43.52
C ASP A 159 45.02 7.95 42.02
N GLY A 160 44.46 9.13 41.65
CA GLY A 160 44.14 9.46 40.26
C GLY A 160 42.97 8.69 39.67
N VAL A 161 42.14 8.04 40.49
CA VAL A 161 40.92 7.34 40.03
C VAL A 161 39.77 8.35 39.88
N VAL A 162 39.24 8.44 38.68
CA VAL A 162 38.04 9.29 38.36
C VAL A 162 36.84 8.40 38.19
N ARG A 163 35.72 8.77 38.81
CA ARG A 163 34.42 8.14 38.61
C ARG A 163 33.59 8.96 37.61
N ILE A 164 33.02 8.31 36.59
CA ILE A 164 31.95 8.82 35.74
C ILE A 164 30.68 8.07 36.13
N ALA A 165 29.66 8.82 36.49
CA ALA A 165 28.35 8.27 36.83
C ALA A 165 27.41 8.32 35.59
N VAL A 166 26.75 7.21 35.35
CA VAL A 166 25.71 7.10 34.32
C VAL A 166 24.34 7.10 34.99
N VAL A 167 23.46 7.96 34.53
CA VAL A 167 22.05 7.97 34.90
C VAL A 167 21.25 7.43 33.71
N GLU A 168 20.76 6.21 33.84
CA GLU A 168 19.84 5.58 32.90
C GLU A 168 18.43 6.02 33.27
N ALA A 169 17.88 7.00 32.51
CA ALA A 169 16.59 7.56 32.82
C ALA A 169 15.48 6.50 32.80
N ARG A 170 14.66 6.50 33.84
CA ARG A 170 13.50 5.61 34.00
C ARG A 170 12.22 6.43 34.05
N TYR A 171 11.07 5.84 33.63
CA TYR A 171 9.80 6.50 33.80
C TYR A 171 9.49 6.72 35.29
N GLY A 172 9.21 7.96 35.67
CA GLY A 172 8.64 8.33 36.96
C GLY A 172 7.13 8.13 36.92
N LYS A 173 6.40 9.14 36.44
CA LYS A 173 4.95 9.09 36.25
C LYS A 173 4.63 9.18 34.75
N VAL A 174 3.67 8.37 34.32
CA VAL A 174 3.06 8.51 32.99
C VAL A 174 1.65 9.07 33.19
N LEU A 175 1.46 10.32 32.82
CA LEU A 175 0.25 11.10 33.09
C LEU A 175 -0.50 11.37 31.78
N LEU A 176 -1.70 10.79 31.65
CA LEU A 176 -2.60 11.04 30.53
C LEU A 176 -3.61 12.11 30.91
N GLN A 177 -3.58 13.23 30.19
CA GLN A 177 -4.60 14.29 30.26
C GLN A 177 -5.45 14.24 29.01
N ASN A 178 -6.64 13.65 29.12
CA ASN A 178 -7.56 13.53 27.99
C ASN A 178 -8.57 14.70 28.01
N GLN A 179 -8.49 15.56 27.02
CA GLN A 179 -9.42 16.63 26.70
C GLN A 179 -10.14 16.39 25.37
N SER A 180 -9.94 15.18 24.78
CA SER A 180 -10.56 14.79 23.52
C SER A 180 -11.93 14.13 23.74
N ALA A 181 -12.66 13.91 22.64
CA ALA A 181 -13.88 13.12 22.65
C ALA A 181 -13.61 11.60 22.67
N VAL A 182 -12.36 11.16 22.52
CA VAL A 182 -11.98 9.74 22.54
C VAL A 182 -12.08 9.21 23.97
N GLY A 183 -12.64 8.01 24.13
CA GLY A 183 -12.77 7.34 25.43
C GLY A 183 -11.41 7.13 26.11
N HIS A 184 -11.41 7.09 27.44
CA HIS A 184 -10.17 6.93 28.21
C HIS A 184 -9.48 5.58 27.97
N TYR A 185 -10.26 4.53 27.74
CA TYR A 185 -9.74 3.16 27.61
C TYR A 185 -8.76 2.98 26.43
N PRO A 186 -9.09 3.33 25.16
CA PRO A 186 -8.15 3.16 24.06
C PRO A 186 -6.85 3.96 24.28
N LEU A 187 -6.94 5.16 24.84
CA LEU A 187 -5.77 6.00 25.11
C LEU A 187 -4.87 5.40 26.20
N SER A 188 -5.45 4.98 27.32
CA SER A 188 -4.69 4.38 28.43
C SER A 188 -4.12 3.01 28.06
N ALA A 189 -4.84 2.21 27.28
CA ALA A 189 -4.36 0.92 26.79
C ALA A 189 -3.13 1.08 25.87
N THR A 190 -3.08 2.14 25.06
CA THR A 190 -1.93 2.42 24.18
C THR A 190 -0.71 2.87 24.97
N LEU A 191 -0.89 3.57 26.09
CA LEU A 191 0.21 3.98 26.96
C LEU A 191 0.63 2.91 27.98
N SER A 192 -0.14 1.83 28.12
CA SER A 192 0.10 0.78 29.12
C SER A 192 1.48 0.08 29.03
N PRO A 193 2.22 0.04 27.89
CA PRO A 193 3.57 -0.49 27.88
C PRO A 193 4.61 0.41 28.60
N LEU A 194 4.29 1.70 28.82
CA LEU A 194 5.21 2.64 29.47
C LEU A 194 4.96 2.61 30.98
N GLN A 195 5.68 1.73 31.69
CA GLN A 195 5.46 1.55 33.14
C GLN A 195 6.44 2.39 33.97
N PRO A 196 6.00 2.97 35.12
CA PRO A 196 6.92 3.58 36.07
C PRO A 196 8.02 2.61 36.49
N GLY A 197 9.28 3.09 36.49
CA GLY A 197 10.47 2.29 36.81
C GLY A 197 11.13 1.61 35.62
N ASP A 198 10.46 1.47 34.47
CA ASP A 198 11.07 0.95 33.24
C ASP A 198 12.05 1.97 32.62
N PRO A 199 13.11 1.53 31.95
CA PRO A 199 14.01 2.43 31.23
C PRO A 199 13.27 3.17 30.12
N VAL A 200 13.59 4.47 29.95
CA VAL A 200 13.04 5.26 28.85
C VAL A 200 13.78 4.87 27.57
N SER A 201 13.18 3.98 26.78
CA SER A 201 13.68 3.60 25.47
C SER A 201 12.98 4.40 24.36
N GLU A 202 13.74 4.81 23.35
CA GLU A 202 13.26 5.50 22.17
C GLU A 202 12.16 4.70 21.47
N TYR A 203 12.41 3.42 21.21
CA TYR A 203 11.44 2.54 20.55
C TYR A 203 10.10 2.44 21.31
N GLY A 204 10.13 2.23 22.62
CA GLY A 204 8.91 2.11 23.43
C GLY A 204 8.11 3.42 23.48
N LEU A 205 8.84 4.53 23.65
CA LEU A 205 8.26 5.87 23.72
C LEU A 205 7.62 6.28 22.39
N GLU A 206 8.39 6.23 21.30
CA GLU A 206 7.91 6.55 19.95
C GLU A 206 6.72 5.69 19.53
N ARG A 207 6.85 4.36 19.71
CA ARG A 207 5.77 3.43 19.36
C ARG A 207 4.47 3.79 20.07
N SER A 208 4.51 4.02 21.38
CA SER A 208 3.30 4.32 22.15
C SER A 208 2.69 5.66 21.76
N LEU A 209 3.51 6.70 21.56
CA LEU A 209 3.02 8.04 21.21
C LEU A 209 2.49 8.09 19.76
N LEU A 210 3.15 7.41 18.81
CA LEU A 210 2.70 7.35 17.42
C LEU A 210 1.42 6.53 17.29
N LEU A 211 1.31 5.37 17.98
CA LEU A 211 0.06 4.61 18.02
C LEU A 211 -1.08 5.41 18.64
N LEU A 212 -0.77 6.25 19.62
CA LEU A 212 -1.76 7.14 20.22
C LEU A 212 -2.22 8.22 19.22
N SER A 213 -1.30 8.78 18.43
CA SER A 213 -1.60 9.74 17.36
C SER A 213 -2.36 9.11 16.19
N ASP A 214 -2.25 7.79 15.99
CA ASP A 214 -3.00 7.05 14.97
C ASP A 214 -4.49 6.84 15.36
N ILE A 215 -4.88 7.14 16.61
CA ILE A 215 -6.27 6.98 17.07
C ILE A 215 -7.13 8.10 16.48
N PRO A 216 -8.15 7.77 15.65
CA PRO A 216 -9.04 8.76 15.07
C PRO A 216 -9.71 9.65 16.13
N GLY A 217 -9.66 10.95 15.92
CA GLY A 217 -10.21 11.93 16.85
C GLY A 217 -9.24 12.41 17.95
N ALA A 218 -8.00 11.91 17.99
CA ALA A 218 -6.97 12.32 18.93
C ALA A 218 -5.91 13.21 18.27
N LEU A 219 -5.61 14.38 18.89
CA LEU A 219 -4.40 15.15 18.65
C LEU A 219 -3.52 15.03 19.89
N VAL A 220 -2.32 14.49 19.72
CA VAL A 220 -1.42 14.15 20.81
C VAL A 220 -0.25 15.12 20.86
N ASN A 221 -0.03 15.69 22.05
CA ASN A 221 1.14 16.47 22.41
C ASN A 221 1.76 15.87 23.66
N SER A 222 3.06 15.67 23.69
CA SER A 222 3.74 15.04 24.82
C SER A 222 4.94 15.85 25.30
N VAL A 223 5.13 15.85 26.61
CA VAL A 223 6.23 16.53 27.28
C VAL A 223 6.92 15.55 28.24
N MET A 224 8.22 15.40 28.09
CA MET A 224 9.06 14.68 29.02
C MET A 224 9.81 15.68 29.91
N ARG A 225 9.67 15.55 31.21
CA ARG A 225 10.30 16.43 32.22
C ARG A 225 10.97 15.63 33.32
N PRO A 226 11.92 16.22 34.07
CA PRO A 226 12.50 15.56 35.24
C PRO A 226 11.42 15.13 36.24
N GLY A 227 11.53 13.91 36.75
CA GLY A 227 10.62 13.37 37.77
C GLY A 227 10.99 13.80 39.17
N ASP A 228 10.20 13.34 40.14
CA ASP A 228 10.38 13.70 41.57
C ASP A 228 11.62 13.01 42.19
N THR A 229 12.08 11.90 41.61
CA THR A 229 13.24 11.14 42.10
C THR A 229 14.38 11.26 41.09
N GLU A 230 15.62 11.37 41.59
CA GLU A 230 16.80 11.39 40.73
C GLU A 230 16.85 10.18 39.78
N GLY A 231 17.19 10.42 38.52
CA GLY A 231 17.21 9.38 37.48
C GLY A 231 15.84 9.01 36.92
N THR A 232 14.75 9.70 37.35
CA THR A 232 13.42 9.49 36.76
C THR A 232 13.01 10.64 35.88
N SER A 233 12.17 10.34 34.89
CA SER A 233 11.53 11.30 33.98
C SER A 233 10.02 11.05 33.91
N ASP A 234 9.25 12.10 34.15
CA ASP A 234 7.79 12.05 34.03
C ASP A 234 7.37 12.34 32.59
N LEU A 235 6.50 11.50 32.05
CA LEU A 235 5.86 11.69 30.76
C LEU A 235 4.47 12.27 30.97
N LEU A 236 4.23 13.47 30.45
CA LEU A 236 2.91 14.09 30.38
C LEU A 236 2.41 14.01 28.95
N VAL A 237 1.28 13.33 28.75
CA VAL A 237 0.62 13.18 27.45
C VAL A 237 -0.70 13.93 27.48
N ASN A 238 -0.79 14.98 26.66
CA ASN A 238 -2.01 15.77 26.48
C ASN A 238 -2.68 15.33 25.17
N VAL A 239 -3.93 14.90 25.27
CA VAL A 239 -4.75 14.52 24.11
C VAL A 239 -5.89 15.51 23.99
N THR A 240 -5.94 16.22 22.86
CA THR A 240 -7.02 17.15 22.51
C THR A 240 -7.82 16.60 21.34
N SER A 241 -9.00 17.17 21.08
CA SER A 241 -9.85 16.70 19.98
C SER A 241 -9.27 17.08 18.61
N ALA A 242 -9.06 16.11 17.74
CA ALA A 242 -8.95 16.35 16.31
C ALA A 242 -10.31 16.76 15.73
N PRO A 243 -10.36 17.37 14.53
CA PRO A 243 -11.61 17.60 13.83
C PRO A 243 -12.44 16.32 13.72
N ARG A 244 -13.70 16.40 14.12
CA ARG A 244 -14.59 15.23 14.09
C ARG A 244 -14.95 14.83 12.65
N TYR A 245 -15.08 15.83 11.79
CA TYR A 245 -15.44 15.66 10.38
C TYR A 245 -14.30 16.19 9.53
N THR A 246 -13.80 15.35 8.64
CA THR A 246 -12.81 15.74 7.63
C THR A 246 -13.25 15.23 6.28
N GLY A 247 -12.72 15.78 5.21
CA GLY A 247 -13.05 15.29 3.89
C GLY A 247 -12.42 16.09 2.78
N THR A 248 -12.68 15.65 1.56
CA THR A 248 -12.21 16.32 0.35
C THR A 248 -13.31 16.35 -0.69
N LEU A 249 -13.31 17.40 -1.51
CA LEU A 249 -14.07 17.45 -2.77
C LEU A 249 -13.07 17.64 -3.91
N GLY A 250 -13.26 16.92 -5.00
CA GLY A 250 -12.34 16.93 -6.12
C GLY A 250 -13.04 16.86 -7.47
N MET A 251 -12.32 17.33 -8.49
CA MET A 251 -12.65 17.16 -9.89
C MET A 251 -11.37 16.81 -10.64
N ASP A 252 -11.44 15.83 -11.51
CA ASP A 252 -10.34 15.41 -12.37
C ASP A 252 -10.82 14.95 -13.75
N ASP A 253 -9.88 14.75 -14.68
CA ASP A 253 -10.13 14.13 -15.98
C ASP A 253 -9.54 12.70 -16.08
N TYR A 254 -9.43 12.02 -14.93
CA TYR A 254 -8.83 10.69 -14.77
C TYR A 254 -9.80 9.53 -15.08
N GLY A 255 -10.97 9.84 -15.62
CA GLY A 255 -11.95 8.85 -16.04
C GLY A 255 -11.54 8.11 -17.31
N ASN A 256 -12.14 6.93 -17.49
CA ASN A 256 -12.01 6.17 -18.73
C ASN A 256 -12.74 6.88 -19.87
N SER A 257 -12.21 6.81 -21.10
CA SER A 257 -12.81 7.46 -22.27
C SER A 257 -14.22 6.97 -22.60
N TYR A 258 -14.59 5.77 -22.18
CA TYR A 258 -15.90 5.17 -22.45
C TYR A 258 -16.93 5.40 -21.34
N THR A 259 -16.48 5.85 -20.14
CA THR A 259 -17.36 6.19 -19.01
C THR A 259 -17.24 7.65 -18.59
N ASN A 260 -16.90 8.52 -19.54
CA ASN A 260 -16.59 9.92 -19.36
C ASN A 260 -15.27 10.18 -18.61
N ARG A 261 -14.47 11.13 -19.13
CA ARG A 261 -13.16 11.46 -18.55
C ARG A 261 -13.28 12.31 -17.29
N VAL A 262 -14.17 13.29 -17.31
CA VAL A 262 -14.34 14.20 -16.18
C VAL A 262 -15.08 13.49 -15.05
N ARG A 263 -14.48 13.52 -13.87
CA ARG A 263 -15.06 12.91 -12.66
C ARG A 263 -15.13 13.94 -11.54
N PHE A 264 -16.15 13.80 -10.74
CA PHE A 264 -16.29 14.46 -9.45
C PHE A 264 -16.08 13.43 -8.35
N SER A 265 -15.30 13.78 -7.35
CA SER A 265 -15.00 12.91 -6.21
C SER A 265 -15.25 13.62 -4.90
N GLY A 266 -15.59 12.85 -3.88
CA GLY A 266 -15.70 13.34 -2.51
C GLY A 266 -15.34 12.26 -1.52
N THR A 267 -14.67 12.66 -0.43
CA THR A 267 -14.47 11.83 0.76
C THR A 267 -15.05 12.55 1.96
N PHE A 268 -15.54 11.78 2.91
CA PHE A 268 -16.05 12.28 4.17
C PHE A 268 -15.74 11.29 5.28
N ASP A 269 -15.02 11.75 6.28
CA ASP A 269 -14.58 10.95 7.41
C ASP A 269 -15.23 11.45 8.69
N VAL A 270 -15.67 10.52 9.54
CA VAL A 270 -16.17 10.80 10.88
C VAL A 270 -15.27 10.13 11.90
N ASN A 271 -14.44 10.92 12.56
CA ASN A 271 -13.56 10.49 13.62
C ASN A 271 -14.32 10.27 14.93
N GLY A 272 -14.20 9.07 15.50
CA GLY A 272 -14.78 8.74 16.80
C GLY A 272 -16.32 8.71 16.79
N LEU A 273 -16.93 8.00 15.82
CA LEU A 273 -18.39 7.87 15.72
C LEU A 273 -18.99 7.35 17.03
N PHE A 274 -18.37 6.34 17.65
CA PHE A 274 -18.74 5.76 18.93
C PHE A 274 -17.74 6.12 20.08
N HIS A 275 -16.84 7.08 19.86
CA HIS A 275 -15.84 7.56 20.83
C HIS A 275 -14.83 6.49 21.31
N GLN A 276 -14.62 5.46 20.50
CA GLN A 276 -13.71 4.34 20.83
C GLN A 276 -12.42 4.33 19.97
N GLY A 277 -12.06 5.47 19.37
CA GLY A 277 -10.96 5.53 18.42
C GLY A 277 -11.31 4.85 17.09
N ASP A 278 -12.55 4.96 16.71
CA ASP A 278 -13.15 4.42 15.48
C ASP A 278 -13.21 5.48 14.39
N LEU A 279 -13.25 5.02 13.15
CA LEU A 279 -13.36 5.88 11.96
C LEU A 279 -14.45 5.30 11.05
N LEU A 280 -15.39 6.16 10.66
CA LEU A 280 -16.27 5.91 9.53
C LEU A 280 -15.75 6.74 8.34
N ASP A 281 -15.43 6.09 7.24
CA ASP A 281 -15.05 6.74 5.98
C ASP A 281 -16.08 6.48 4.90
N VAL A 282 -16.39 7.51 4.13
CA VAL A 282 -17.29 7.44 2.98
C VAL A 282 -16.58 8.10 1.80
N SER A 283 -16.58 7.44 0.64
CA SER A 283 -16.08 8.05 -0.58
C SER A 283 -17.02 7.81 -1.76
N ALA A 284 -17.06 8.77 -2.67
CA ALA A 284 -17.84 8.67 -3.88
C ALA A 284 -17.08 9.27 -5.06
N VAL A 285 -17.24 8.66 -6.22
CA VAL A 285 -16.75 9.17 -7.51
C VAL A 285 -17.86 9.03 -8.53
N SER A 286 -18.14 10.09 -9.30
CA SER A 286 -19.13 10.07 -10.36
C SER A 286 -18.60 10.75 -11.62
N SER A 287 -18.81 10.14 -12.76
CA SER A 287 -18.60 10.78 -14.06
C SER A 287 -19.92 11.21 -14.73
N GLY A 288 -20.99 11.39 -13.94
CA GLY A 288 -22.33 11.72 -14.38
C GLY A 288 -23.18 10.47 -14.58
N ALA A 289 -23.80 10.35 -15.77
CA ALA A 289 -24.69 9.21 -16.07
C ALA A 289 -23.94 7.91 -16.41
N ASP A 290 -22.62 7.98 -16.62
CA ASP A 290 -21.86 6.89 -17.24
C ASP A 290 -21.12 6.01 -16.22
N MET A 291 -20.80 6.53 -15.03
CA MET A 291 -20.20 5.74 -13.95
C MET A 291 -20.45 6.41 -12.60
N ASN A 292 -20.85 5.61 -11.62
CA ASN A 292 -20.92 6.00 -10.22
C ASN A 292 -20.23 4.92 -9.35
N TYR A 293 -19.43 5.38 -8.42
CA TYR A 293 -18.73 4.56 -7.44
C TYR A 293 -19.01 5.11 -6.05
N GLY A 294 -19.25 4.22 -5.09
CA GLY A 294 -19.40 4.57 -3.68
C GLY A 294 -18.72 3.54 -2.79
N HIS A 295 -18.10 4.01 -1.73
CA HIS A 295 -17.51 3.18 -0.69
C HIS A 295 -17.91 3.69 0.69
N ILE A 296 -18.19 2.78 1.61
CA ILE A 296 -18.37 3.03 3.04
C ILE A 296 -17.46 2.07 3.78
N GLY A 297 -16.58 2.60 4.59
CA GLY A 297 -15.66 1.87 5.46
C GLY A 297 -15.90 2.19 6.93
N TYR A 298 -15.70 1.21 7.79
CA TYR A 298 -15.70 1.40 9.24
C TYR A 298 -14.52 0.67 9.86
N ARG A 299 -13.68 1.41 10.59
CA ARG A 299 -12.49 0.89 11.25
C ARG A 299 -12.63 1.06 12.77
N TYR A 300 -12.36 -0.02 13.51
CA TYR A 300 -12.43 -0.07 14.95
C TYR A 300 -11.09 -0.52 15.56
N LEU A 301 -10.61 0.21 16.58
CA LEU A 301 -9.41 -0.13 17.32
C LEU A 301 -9.71 -1.22 18.34
N LEU A 302 -9.06 -2.40 18.19
CA LEU A 302 -9.30 -3.56 19.05
C LEU A 302 -8.48 -3.51 20.35
N ASN A 303 -7.28 -2.95 20.33
CA ASN A 303 -6.39 -2.92 21.49
C ASN A 303 -5.39 -1.76 21.44
N GLY A 304 -4.66 -1.54 22.54
CA GLY A 304 -3.64 -0.49 22.66
C GLY A 304 -2.37 -0.72 21.84
N GLN A 305 -2.22 -1.86 21.16
CA GLN A 305 -1.08 -2.14 20.27
C GLN A 305 -1.34 -1.73 18.82
N GLY A 306 -2.47 -1.05 18.56
CA GLY A 306 -2.84 -0.55 17.26
C GLY A 306 -3.49 -1.58 16.33
N THR A 307 -3.92 -2.76 16.85
CA THR A 307 -4.68 -3.72 16.04
C THR A 307 -6.04 -3.15 15.69
N THR A 308 -6.40 -3.11 14.41
CA THR A 308 -7.69 -2.60 13.94
C THR A 308 -8.46 -3.64 13.15
N LEU A 309 -9.77 -3.63 13.34
CA LEU A 309 -10.74 -4.38 12.53
C LEU A 309 -11.40 -3.39 11.57
N GLY A 310 -11.36 -3.70 10.28
CA GLY A 310 -12.03 -2.93 9.23
C GLY A 310 -13.17 -3.70 8.60
N LEU A 311 -14.23 -2.99 8.26
CA LEU A 311 -15.37 -3.48 7.46
C LEU A 311 -15.54 -2.52 6.29
N GLY A 312 -15.80 -3.04 5.10
CA GLY A 312 -15.99 -2.23 3.90
C GLY A 312 -17.14 -2.71 3.03
N LEU A 313 -17.84 -1.77 2.43
CA LEU A 313 -18.85 -2.00 1.41
C LEU A 313 -18.61 -1.05 0.25
N THR A 314 -18.43 -1.61 -0.95
CA THR A 314 -18.21 -0.84 -2.19
C THR A 314 -19.29 -1.19 -3.20
N GLY A 315 -19.76 -0.18 -3.93
CA GLY A 315 -20.67 -0.33 -5.06
C GLY A 315 -20.17 0.48 -6.26
N LEU A 316 -20.35 -0.06 -7.45
CA LEU A 316 -20.05 0.59 -8.73
C LEU A 316 -21.15 0.24 -9.71
N ASP A 317 -21.63 1.24 -10.48
CA ASP A 317 -22.43 1.07 -11.67
C ASP A 317 -21.78 1.81 -12.84
N TYR A 318 -21.92 1.27 -14.04
CA TYR A 318 -21.40 1.91 -15.25
C TYR A 318 -22.25 1.62 -16.48
N LYS A 319 -22.12 2.51 -17.47
CA LYS A 319 -22.62 2.36 -18.83
C LYS A 319 -21.57 2.87 -19.81
N LEU A 320 -21.28 2.09 -20.85
CA LEU A 320 -20.31 2.52 -21.87
C LEU A 320 -20.97 3.48 -22.86
N GLY A 321 -20.33 4.61 -23.06
CA GLY A 321 -20.68 5.66 -24.01
C GLY A 321 -19.67 5.80 -25.14
N ASN A 322 -19.68 6.95 -25.79
CA ASN A 322 -18.81 7.32 -26.92
C ASN A 322 -18.80 6.25 -28.04
N ASP A 323 -17.63 5.83 -28.50
CA ASP A 323 -17.45 4.83 -29.57
C ASP A 323 -18.02 3.45 -29.26
N LEU A 324 -18.38 3.17 -28.00
CA LEU A 324 -18.98 1.92 -27.56
C LEU A 324 -20.46 2.03 -27.20
N SER A 325 -21.08 3.19 -27.41
CA SER A 325 -22.49 3.43 -27.09
C SER A 325 -23.45 2.47 -27.79
N ASP A 326 -23.13 2.10 -29.04
CA ASP A 326 -23.94 1.19 -29.86
C ASP A 326 -23.98 -0.24 -29.27
N LEU A 327 -23.01 -0.62 -28.44
CA LEU A 327 -23.03 -1.92 -27.77
C LEU A 327 -24.07 -2.00 -26.65
N GLN A 328 -24.52 -0.85 -26.13
CA GLN A 328 -25.41 -0.73 -24.98
C GLN A 328 -24.86 -1.54 -23.78
N ALA A 329 -23.53 -1.53 -23.61
CA ALA A 329 -22.85 -2.28 -22.57
C ALA A 329 -22.94 -1.53 -21.24
N HIS A 330 -23.33 -2.24 -20.19
CA HIS A 330 -23.47 -1.71 -18.84
C HIS A 330 -23.20 -2.80 -17.79
N GLY A 331 -23.07 -2.41 -16.53
CA GLY A 331 -22.89 -3.39 -15.48
C GLY A 331 -22.73 -2.78 -14.10
N THR A 332 -22.61 -3.68 -13.12
CA THR A 332 -22.46 -3.33 -11.71
C THR A 332 -21.37 -4.18 -11.04
N ALA A 333 -20.75 -3.62 -10.03
CA ALA A 333 -19.89 -4.37 -9.13
C ALA A 333 -20.20 -4.04 -7.67
N THR A 334 -20.15 -5.03 -6.80
CA THR A 334 -20.19 -4.84 -5.35
C THR A 334 -19.05 -5.60 -4.69
N THR A 335 -18.45 -5.01 -3.66
CA THR A 335 -17.45 -5.68 -2.83
C THR A 335 -17.80 -5.51 -1.37
N GLN A 336 -17.76 -6.61 -0.63
CA GLN A 336 -17.84 -6.63 0.82
C GLN A 336 -16.49 -7.10 1.34
N SER A 337 -15.89 -6.32 2.24
CA SER A 337 -14.58 -6.62 2.81
C SER A 337 -14.59 -6.63 4.32
N ILE A 338 -13.76 -7.49 4.89
CA ILE A 338 -13.40 -7.50 6.31
C ILE A 338 -11.90 -7.67 6.42
N ASN A 339 -11.25 -6.80 7.19
CA ASN A 339 -9.80 -6.87 7.36
C ASN A 339 -9.38 -6.73 8.82
N LEU A 340 -8.22 -7.30 9.12
CA LEU A 340 -7.51 -7.15 10.38
C LEU A 340 -6.11 -6.62 10.07
N SER A 341 -5.77 -5.46 10.63
CA SER A 341 -4.46 -4.82 10.44
C SER A 341 -3.72 -4.68 11.75
N GLN A 342 -2.39 -4.92 11.73
CA GLN A 342 -1.50 -4.85 12.88
C GLN A 342 -0.22 -4.08 12.53
N PRO A 343 0.11 -2.99 13.23
CA PRO A 343 1.43 -2.36 13.18
C PRO A 343 2.44 -3.17 14.00
N PHE A 344 3.44 -3.76 13.33
CA PHE A 344 4.53 -4.49 13.98
C PHE A 344 5.67 -3.55 14.38
N ILE A 345 6.04 -2.64 13.48
CA ILE A 345 7.02 -1.58 13.74
C ILE A 345 6.29 -0.25 13.56
N ARG A 346 6.44 0.64 14.52
CA ARG A 346 5.87 1.99 14.48
C ARG A 346 6.83 2.93 15.19
N ASN A 347 7.67 3.64 14.42
CA ASN A 347 8.58 4.66 14.90
C ASN A 347 8.80 5.74 13.84
N THR A 348 9.55 6.77 14.16
CA THR A 348 9.80 7.92 13.26
C THR A 348 10.68 7.54 12.06
N ALA A 349 11.58 6.56 12.23
CA ALA A 349 12.50 6.11 11.20
C ALA A 349 11.88 5.07 10.24
N GLY A 350 10.81 4.37 10.66
CA GLY A 350 10.17 3.40 9.79
C GLY A 350 9.00 2.66 10.39
N ASN A 351 8.15 2.15 9.53
CA ASN A 351 6.92 1.49 9.90
C ASN A 351 6.78 0.16 9.17
N LEU A 352 6.16 -0.83 9.83
CA LEU A 352 5.83 -2.12 9.25
C LEU A 352 4.43 -2.54 9.71
N TYR A 353 3.56 -2.78 8.74
CA TYR A 353 2.19 -3.22 8.96
C TYR A 353 1.97 -4.56 8.28
N ALA A 354 1.17 -5.42 8.89
CA ALA A 354 0.60 -6.57 8.21
C ALA A 354 -0.92 -6.51 8.29
N GLN A 355 -1.57 -6.95 7.22
CA GLN A 355 -3.02 -6.99 7.08
C GLN A 355 -3.44 -8.33 6.50
N ILE A 356 -4.55 -8.86 6.98
CA ILE A 356 -5.27 -9.96 6.35
C ILE A 356 -6.67 -9.44 6.04
N GLU A 357 -7.11 -9.66 4.80
CA GLU A 357 -8.39 -9.20 4.30
C GLU A 357 -9.13 -10.34 3.62
N PHE A 358 -10.43 -10.40 3.80
CA PHE A 358 -11.34 -11.24 3.06
C PHE A 358 -12.28 -10.38 2.24
N ASP A 359 -12.36 -10.66 0.93
CA ASP A 359 -13.25 -9.98 -0.01
C ASP A 359 -14.28 -10.96 -0.59
N HIS A 360 -15.52 -10.51 -0.63
CA HIS A 360 -16.57 -11.06 -1.46
C HIS A 360 -16.94 -10.04 -2.53
N LYS A 361 -16.63 -10.36 -3.79
CA LYS A 361 -16.91 -9.50 -4.97
C LYS A 361 -18.03 -10.13 -5.79
N ARG A 362 -18.98 -9.32 -6.24
CA ARG A 362 -20.03 -9.70 -7.18
C ARG A 362 -20.01 -8.74 -8.35
N LEU A 363 -19.97 -9.26 -9.58
CA LEU A 363 -19.79 -8.47 -10.80
C LEU A 363 -20.82 -8.95 -11.83
N TYR A 364 -21.49 -7.98 -12.44
CA TYR A 364 -22.46 -8.20 -13.49
C TYR A 364 -22.13 -7.27 -14.67
N ASP A 365 -22.03 -7.83 -15.86
CA ASP A 365 -21.82 -7.10 -17.11
C ASP A 365 -22.79 -7.61 -18.17
N ASP A 366 -23.42 -6.70 -18.91
CA ASP A 366 -24.35 -6.98 -19.98
C ASP A 366 -23.99 -6.19 -21.25
N ILE A 367 -24.12 -6.82 -22.41
CA ILE A 367 -23.98 -6.22 -23.73
C ILE A 367 -25.27 -6.51 -24.49
N ASP A 368 -26.25 -5.60 -24.37
CA ASP A 368 -27.62 -5.78 -24.85
C ASP A 368 -27.68 -6.19 -26.32
N ILE A 369 -26.95 -5.50 -27.22
CA ILE A 369 -26.99 -5.77 -28.65
C ILE A 369 -26.50 -7.17 -29.03
N ALA A 370 -25.61 -7.75 -28.19
CA ALA A 370 -25.06 -9.08 -28.42
C ALA A 370 -25.76 -10.16 -27.59
N GLY A 371 -26.64 -9.78 -26.66
CA GLY A 371 -27.27 -10.68 -25.70
C GLY A 371 -26.22 -11.45 -24.88
N ILE A 372 -25.09 -10.78 -24.51
CA ILE A 372 -24.03 -11.35 -23.73
C ILE A 372 -24.16 -10.87 -22.30
N GLU A 373 -24.55 -11.75 -21.42
CA GLU A 373 -24.66 -11.51 -19.97
C GLU A 373 -23.56 -12.28 -19.24
N THR A 374 -22.81 -11.59 -18.37
CA THR A 374 -21.76 -12.16 -17.56
C THR A 374 -22.02 -11.89 -16.09
N ASP A 375 -22.52 -12.88 -15.36
CA ASP A 375 -22.70 -12.84 -13.90
C ASP A 375 -21.63 -13.70 -13.25
N ARG A 376 -20.88 -13.12 -12.32
CA ARG A 376 -19.77 -13.78 -11.64
C ARG A 376 -19.55 -13.24 -10.25
N HIS A 377 -19.04 -14.11 -9.37
CA HIS A 377 -18.59 -13.69 -8.05
C HIS A 377 -17.26 -14.33 -7.68
N SER A 378 -16.53 -13.68 -6.81
CA SER A 378 -15.28 -14.20 -6.26
C SER A 378 -15.21 -14.03 -4.75
N ASN A 379 -14.52 -14.98 -4.12
CA ASN A 379 -14.13 -14.92 -2.72
C ASN A 379 -12.60 -14.98 -2.67
N SER A 380 -11.96 -14.04 -1.98
CA SER A 380 -10.51 -13.99 -1.89
C SER A 380 -10.01 -13.62 -0.50
N TRP A 381 -8.92 -14.26 -0.10
CA TRP A 381 -8.10 -13.86 1.04
C TRP A 381 -6.86 -13.15 0.52
N VAL A 382 -6.57 -11.99 1.09
CA VAL A 382 -5.40 -11.19 0.76
C VAL A 382 -4.58 -10.98 2.02
N ALA A 383 -3.29 -11.36 1.97
CA ALA A 383 -2.33 -11.07 3.02
C ALA A 383 -1.36 -10.01 2.51
N THR A 384 -1.23 -8.91 3.22
CA THR A 384 -0.41 -7.76 2.85
C THR A 384 0.62 -7.46 3.92
N VAL A 385 1.84 -7.16 3.51
CA VAL A 385 2.89 -6.55 4.33
C VAL A 385 3.31 -5.25 3.66
N ALA A 386 3.16 -4.15 4.37
CA ALA A 386 3.48 -2.82 3.87
C ALA A 386 4.28 -2.02 4.91
N GLY A 387 5.08 -1.09 4.45
CA GLY A 387 5.84 -0.24 5.33
C GLY A 387 6.60 0.85 4.62
N ASP A 388 7.26 1.66 5.43
CA ASP A 388 8.19 2.69 4.99
C ASP A 388 9.45 2.68 5.84
N GLN A 389 10.51 3.18 5.25
CA GLN A 389 11.76 3.47 5.91
C GLN A 389 12.24 4.86 5.50
N ARG A 390 12.57 5.66 6.51
CA ARG A 390 13.07 7.03 6.38
C ARG A 390 14.52 7.07 6.77
N ASP A 391 15.32 7.74 5.98
CA ASP A 391 16.71 8.06 6.28
C ASP A 391 16.96 9.56 6.06
N ALA A 392 18.18 10.04 6.33
CA ALA A 392 18.53 11.45 6.20
C ALA A 392 18.34 12.03 4.78
N THR A 393 18.17 11.18 3.78
CA THR A 393 18.14 11.58 2.36
C THR A 393 16.81 11.25 1.67
N GLY A 394 15.90 10.55 2.32
CA GLY A 394 14.63 10.24 1.69
C GLY A 394 13.77 9.20 2.37
N VAL A 395 12.70 8.82 1.69
CA VAL A 395 11.72 7.84 2.16
C VAL A 395 11.58 6.73 1.13
N THR A 396 11.70 5.50 1.59
CA THR A 396 11.41 4.29 0.81
C THR A 396 10.11 3.68 1.31
N ASN A 397 9.16 3.45 0.41
CA ASN A 397 7.89 2.75 0.71
C ASN A 397 7.88 1.41 0.00
N PHE A 398 7.27 0.40 0.61
CA PHE A 398 7.06 -0.89 -0.01
C PHE A 398 5.69 -1.46 0.38
N ASN A 399 5.15 -2.27 -0.53
CA ASN A 399 3.93 -3.04 -0.31
C ASN A 399 4.07 -4.36 -1.05
N ILE A 400 3.77 -5.46 -0.36
CA ILE A 400 3.81 -6.82 -0.89
C ILE A 400 2.51 -7.49 -0.46
N SER A 401 1.74 -8.02 -1.41
CA SER A 401 0.53 -8.76 -1.09
C SER A 401 0.43 -10.06 -1.87
N GLY A 402 -0.08 -11.09 -1.21
CA GLY A 402 -0.45 -12.37 -1.81
C GLY A 402 -1.94 -12.61 -1.67
N ALA A 403 -2.61 -12.88 -2.78
CA ALA A 403 -4.03 -13.20 -2.79
C ALA A 403 -4.26 -14.65 -3.21
N TYR A 404 -5.12 -15.34 -2.48
CA TYR A 404 -5.69 -16.63 -2.84
C TYR A 404 -7.19 -16.51 -2.91
N GLY A 405 -7.75 -16.77 -4.09
CA GLY A 405 -9.18 -16.62 -4.30
C GLY A 405 -9.78 -17.70 -5.19
N ARG A 406 -11.09 -17.64 -5.33
CA ARG A 406 -11.86 -18.49 -6.23
C ARG A 406 -12.93 -17.69 -6.94
N LEU A 407 -12.90 -17.75 -8.27
CA LEU A 407 -13.90 -17.17 -9.16
C LEU A 407 -14.98 -18.21 -9.51
N TYR A 408 -16.22 -17.79 -9.42
CA TYR A 408 -17.39 -18.54 -9.85
C TYR A 408 -18.05 -17.77 -11.00
N LEU A 409 -18.46 -18.49 -12.02
CA LEU A 409 -19.23 -17.97 -13.15
C LEU A 409 -20.65 -18.52 -13.01
N ASP A 410 -21.60 -17.62 -12.83
CA ASP A 410 -22.93 -17.95 -12.29
C ASP A 410 -23.93 -18.33 -13.39
N ASN A 411 -23.61 -18.07 -14.67
CA ASN A 411 -24.43 -18.52 -15.79
C ASN A 411 -23.70 -19.52 -16.69
N PHE A 412 -24.47 -20.41 -17.32
CA PHE A 412 -23.94 -21.48 -18.17
C PHE A 412 -23.19 -20.95 -19.40
N GLN A 413 -23.67 -19.88 -20.01
CA GLN A 413 -23.05 -19.33 -21.23
C GLN A 413 -21.67 -18.75 -20.94
N THR A 414 -21.53 -18.04 -19.84
CA THR A 414 -20.25 -17.50 -19.39
C THR A 414 -19.28 -18.63 -19.04
N LEU A 415 -19.73 -19.64 -18.29
CA LEU A 415 -18.91 -20.79 -17.92
C LEU A 415 -18.44 -21.57 -19.18
N PHE A 416 -19.34 -21.77 -20.16
CA PHE A 416 -18.99 -22.44 -21.42
C PHE A 416 -17.97 -21.62 -22.22
N SER A 417 -18.16 -20.32 -22.33
CA SER A 417 -17.23 -19.41 -23.05
C SER A 417 -15.87 -19.38 -22.37
N ASP A 418 -15.81 -19.34 -21.04
CA ASP A 418 -14.58 -19.35 -20.26
C ASP A 418 -13.83 -20.69 -20.42
N TYR A 419 -14.54 -21.82 -20.39
CA TYR A 419 -13.95 -23.16 -20.52
C TYR A 419 -13.19 -23.34 -21.85
N PHE A 420 -13.73 -22.84 -22.96
CA PHE A 420 -13.07 -22.85 -24.27
C PHE A 420 -12.20 -21.62 -24.53
N GLY A 421 -12.22 -20.63 -23.64
CA GLY A 421 -11.51 -19.37 -23.70
C GLY A 421 -10.42 -19.25 -22.64
N ALA A 422 -10.53 -18.20 -21.84
CA ALA A 422 -9.50 -17.78 -20.89
C ALA A 422 -9.31 -18.72 -19.69
N ARG A 423 -10.30 -19.53 -19.33
CA ARG A 423 -10.28 -20.48 -18.20
C ARG A 423 -9.97 -19.78 -16.89
N THR A 424 -10.66 -18.68 -16.64
CA THR A 424 -10.51 -17.86 -15.43
C THR A 424 -11.21 -18.48 -14.23
N ALA A 425 -12.29 -19.24 -14.44
CA ALA A 425 -13.05 -19.89 -13.40
C ALA A 425 -12.19 -20.78 -12.48
N GLY A 426 -12.59 -20.89 -11.21
CA GLY A 426 -11.91 -21.68 -10.19
C GLY A 426 -10.88 -20.92 -9.39
N SER A 427 -10.03 -21.64 -8.67
CA SER A 427 -9.06 -21.03 -7.76
C SER A 427 -7.93 -20.34 -8.51
N PHE A 428 -7.50 -19.21 -7.97
CA PHE A 428 -6.36 -18.43 -8.46
C PHE A 428 -5.47 -17.99 -7.30
N THR A 429 -4.22 -17.69 -7.62
CA THR A 429 -3.27 -17.04 -6.73
C THR A 429 -2.59 -15.93 -7.49
N LYS A 430 -2.47 -14.76 -6.87
CA LYS A 430 -1.69 -13.64 -7.40
C LYS A 430 -0.79 -13.07 -6.33
N PHE A 431 0.26 -12.41 -6.78
CA PHE A 431 1.24 -11.75 -5.96
C PHE A 431 1.47 -10.35 -6.52
N ASP A 432 1.15 -9.33 -5.72
CA ASP A 432 1.33 -7.93 -6.06
C ASP A 432 2.49 -7.36 -5.25
N TYR A 433 3.29 -6.51 -5.87
CA TYR A 433 4.41 -5.86 -5.22
C TYR A 433 4.56 -4.42 -5.68
N SER A 434 4.99 -3.57 -4.78
CA SER A 434 5.41 -2.21 -5.11
C SER A 434 6.54 -1.75 -4.19
N VAL A 435 7.44 -0.96 -4.74
CA VAL A 435 8.47 -0.23 -4.03
C VAL A 435 8.60 1.14 -4.65
N SER A 436 8.75 2.16 -3.80
CA SER A 436 9.04 3.51 -4.27
C SER A 436 10.05 4.19 -3.36
N ARG A 437 10.84 5.10 -3.91
CA ARG A 437 11.75 5.94 -3.15
C ARG A 437 11.66 7.38 -3.61
N LEU A 438 11.46 8.27 -2.65
CA LEU A 438 11.67 9.70 -2.81
C LEU A 438 13.06 10.02 -2.25
N GLN A 439 14.00 10.30 -3.15
CA GLN A 439 15.38 10.62 -2.83
C GLN A 439 15.60 12.12 -2.94
N GLN A 440 15.84 12.78 -1.82
CA GLN A 440 16.21 14.19 -1.78
C GLN A 440 17.66 14.35 -2.24
N LEU A 441 17.91 15.24 -3.18
CA LEU A 441 19.26 15.57 -3.67
C LEU A 441 19.82 16.79 -2.95
N ASN A 442 18.99 17.79 -2.77
CA ASN A 442 19.28 19.03 -2.06
C ASN A 442 17.95 19.74 -1.71
N THR A 443 18.04 20.92 -1.09
CA THR A 443 16.85 21.74 -0.84
C THR A 443 16.18 22.11 -2.15
N GLY A 444 14.99 21.58 -2.40
CA GLY A 444 14.16 21.87 -3.58
C GLY A 444 14.34 20.93 -4.77
N ASN A 445 15.21 19.91 -4.71
CA ASN A 445 15.34 18.92 -5.78
C ASN A 445 15.26 17.49 -5.23
N ALA A 446 14.45 16.66 -5.86
CA ALA A 446 14.32 15.26 -5.51
C ALA A 446 14.15 14.37 -6.75
N PHE A 447 14.53 13.10 -6.62
CA PHE A 447 14.14 12.04 -7.54
C PHE A 447 13.09 11.14 -6.88
N TYR A 448 12.08 10.79 -7.65
CA TYR A 448 11.16 9.73 -7.31
C TYR A 448 11.40 8.54 -8.23
N PHE A 449 11.50 7.36 -7.64
CA PHE A 449 11.59 6.07 -8.32
C PHE A 449 10.41 5.22 -7.84
N GLY A 450 9.65 4.67 -8.77
CA GLY A 450 8.56 3.75 -8.48
C GLY A 450 8.69 2.49 -9.32
N PHE A 451 8.46 1.33 -8.70
CA PHE A 451 8.38 0.06 -9.37
C PHE A 451 7.26 -0.77 -8.74
N SER A 452 6.35 -1.28 -9.58
CA SER A 452 5.25 -2.13 -9.13
C SER A 452 4.94 -3.21 -10.15
N GLY A 453 4.25 -4.26 -9.74
CA GLY A 453 3.83 -5.30 -10.65
C GLY A 453 3.00 -6.38 -10.01
N GLN A 454 2.51 -7.27 -10.85
CA GLN A 454 1.68 -8.42 -10.51
C GLN A 454 2.18 -9.68 -11.21
N LEU A 455 2.17 -10.79 -10.47
CA LEU A 455 2.38 -12.15 -10.98
C LEU A 455 1.15 -13.00 -10.67
N ALA A 456 0.81 -13.92 -11.56
CA ALA A 456 -0.33 -14.83 -11.37
C ALA A 456 0.00 -16.26 -11.73
N ASN A 457 -0.72 -17.22 -11.14
CA ASN A 457 -0.55 -18.64 -11.44
C ASN A 457 -1.37 -19.10 -12.66
N LYS A 458 -2.36 -18.31 -13.10
CA LYS A 458 -3.26 -18.60 -14.22
C LYS A 458 -3.80 -17.31 -14.85
N ASN A 459 -4.63 -17.43 -15.87
CA ASN A 459 -5.40 -16.31 -16.39
C ASN A 459 -6.38 -15.81 -15.32
N LEU A 460 -6.46 -14.51 -15.16
CA LEU A 460 -7.29 -13.85 -14.16
C LEU A 460 -8.51 -13.19 -14.78
N ASP A 461 -9.59 -13.11 -14.00
CA ASP A 461 -10.73 -12.23 -14.28
C ASP A 461 -10.28 -10.77 -14.27
N THR A 462 -10.99 -9.92 -14.99
CA THR A 462 -10.66 -8.49 -15.12
C THR A 462 -10.65 -7.75 -13.78
N SER A 463 -11.41 -8.23 -12.79
CA SER A 463 -11.41 -7.68 -11.43
C SER A 463 -10.15 -8.01 -10.61
N GLU A 464 -9.25 -8.84 -11.15
CA GLU A 464 -8.01 -9.26 -10.51
C GLU A 464 -6.77 -8.97 -11.37
N GLN A 465 -6.95 -8.34 -12.55
CA GLN A 465 -5.87 -8.03 -13.48
C GLN A 465 -5.13 -6.76 -13.12
N PHE A 466 -3.86 -6.72 -13.47
CA PHE A 466 -3.04 -5.51 -13.49
C PHE A 466 -3.35 -4.71 -14.74
N TYR A 467 -3.48 -3.37 -14.64
CA TYR A 467 -3.77 -2.51 -15.79
C TYR A 467 -2.70 -1.43 -15.98
N LEU A 468 -2.55 -0.98 -17.23
CA LEU A 468 -1.67 0.12 -17.60
C LEU A 468 -2.41 1.13 -18.51
N GLY A 469 -1.98 2.38 -18.40
CA GLY A 469 -2.54 3.56 -19.03
C GLY A 469 -3.27 4.43 -18.03
N GLY A 470 -3.11 5.73 -18.13
CA GLY A 470 -3.71 6.72 -17.25
C GLY A 470 -2.72 7.45 -16.34
N PRO A 471 -3.19 8.45 -15.60
CA PRO A 471 -2.36 9.37 -14.83
C PRO A 471 -1.57 8.71 -13.72
N ASN A 472 -2.03 7.57 -13.20
CA ASN A 472 -1.41 6.84 -12.09
C ASN A 472 -0.48 5.69 -12.55
N THR A 473 -0.37 5.45 -13.86
CA THR A 473 0.47 4.38 -14.43
C THR A 473 1.34 4.93 -15.56
N VAL A 474 1.03 4.64 -16.84
CA VAL A 474 1.78 5.17 -17.98
C VAL A 474 1.01 6.37 -18.56
N ARG A 475 1.41 7.57 -18.16
CA ARG A 475 0.66 8.84 -18.33
C ARG A 475 0.43 9.29 -19.78
N GLY A 476 1.16 8.72 -20.74
CA GLY A 476 0.94 9.02 -22.17
C GLY A 476 -0.26 8.34 -22.80
N TYR A 477 -1.01 7.50 -22.08
CA TYR A 477 -2.09 6.67 -22.63
C TYR A 477 -3.40 6.84 -21.86
N ASP A 478 -4.50 6.44 -22.49
CA ASP A 478 -5.83 6.42 -21.85
C ASP A 478 -5.88 5.50 -20.64
N VAL A 479 -6.75 5.80 -19.71
CA VAL A 479 -6.93 5.01 -18.47
C VAL A 479 -7.35 3.59 -18.81
N GLY A 480 -6.60 2.62 -18.27
CA GLY A 480 -6.88 1.20 -18.44
C GLY A 480 -6.78 0.71 -19.89
N LEU A 481 -5.89 1.30 -20.69
CA LEU A 481 -5.73 0.95 -22.11
C LEU A 481 -5.45 -0.53 -22.32
N VAL A 482 -4.64 -1.14 -21.46
CA VAL A 482 -4.35 -2.58 -21.48
C VAL A 482 -4.37 -3.14 -20.06
N SER A 483 -4.82 -4.38 -19.93
CA SER A 483 -4.79 -5.12 -18.67
C SER A 483 -4.35 -6.56 -18.89
N GLY A 484 -3.94 -7.24 -17.83
CA GLY A 484 -3.50 -8.63 -17.92
C GLY A 484 -3.27 -9.31 -16.60
N ALA A 485 -3.09 -10.61 -16.66
CA ALA A 485 -2.82 -11.44 -15.49
C ALA A 485 -1.48 -11.10 -14.83
N GLU A 486 -0.50 -10.67 -15.64
CA GLU A 486 0.82 -10.28 -15.17
C GLU A 486 1.25 -8.95 -15.78
N GLY A 487 2.00 -8.18 -15.02
CA GLY A 487 2.54 -6.92 -15.52
C GLY A 487 3.48 -6.25 -14.55
N ASN A 488 4.15 -5.22 -15.05
CA ASN A 488 4.98 -4.33 -14.24
C ASN A 488 4.95 -2.90 -14.75
N LEU A 489 5.27 -1.97 -13.87
CA LEU A 489 5.35 -0.54 -14.11
C LEU A 489 6.59 0.00 -13.44
N ALA A 490 7.37 0.82 -14.15
CA ALA A 490 8.47 1.59 -13.62
C ALA A 490 8.27 3.07 -13.94
N THR A 491 8.50 3.93 -12.96
CA THR A 491 8.44 5.39 -13.09
C THR A 491 9.72 6.00 -12.52
N ILE A 492 10.30 6.93 -13.27
CA ILE A 492 11.38 7.81 -12.80
C ILE A 492 10.91 9.24 -12.98
N GLU A 493 10.99 10.05 -11.92
CA GLU A 493 10.52 11.43 -11.94
C GLU A 493 11.50 12.32 -11.20
N PHE A 494 11.99 13.36 -11.86
CA PHE A 494 12.72 14.45 -11.25
C PHE A 494 11.74 15.54 -10.81
N ARG A 495 11.84 16.00 -9.58
CA ARG A 495 11.01 17.02 -8.96
C ARG A 495 11.83 18.22 -8.57
N HIS A 496 11.32 19.41 -8.86
CA HIS A 496 11.94 20.69 -8.55
C HIS A 496 10.93 21.63 -7.91
N ASP A 497 11.23 22.09 -6.71
CA ASP A 497 10.40 23.06 -6.00
C ASP A 497 10.61 24.45 -6.59
N LEU A 498 9.50 25.11 -6.90
CA LEU A 498 9.49 26.44 -7.51
C LEU A 498 9.02 27.47 -6.49
N THR A 499 9.62 28.66 -6.54
CA THR A 499 9.14 29.83 -5.80
C THR A 499 8.44 30.78 -6.76
N ILE A 500 7.11 30.88 -6.66
CA ILE A 500 6.29 31.79 -7.49
C ILE A 500 5.71 32.87 -6.59
N ALA A 501 6.31 34.06 -6.64
CA ALA A 501 5.98 35.17 -5.72
C ALA A 501 4.52 35.65 -5.80
N MET A 502 3.85 35.50 -6.94
CA MET A 502 2.47 35.97 -7.15
C MET A 502 1.41 34.97 -6.68
N LEU A 503 1.77 33.70 -6.50
CA LEU A 503 0.83 32.64 -6.14
C LEU A 503 1.34 31.93 -4.89
N PRO A 504 0.75 32.22 -3.71
CA PRO A 504 1.24 31.67 -2.44
C PRO A 504 1.06 30.15 -2.35
N GLY A 505 1.94 29.52 -1.59
CA GLY A 505 1.98 28.07 -1.37
C GLY A 505 3.08 27.37 -2.17
N PRO A 506 3.41 26.13 -1.81
CA PRO A 506 4.42 25.32 -2.48
C PRO A 506 4.03 24.97 -3.91
N TRP A 507 4.99 25.15 -4.82
CA TRP A 507 4.90 24.74 -6.22
C TRP A 507 6.00 23.73 -6.52
N GLN A 508 5.67 22.70 -7.27
CA GLN A 508 6.64 21.71 -7.69
C GLN A 508 6.44 21.37 -9.17
N ALA A 509 7.49 21.56 -9.95
CA ALA A 509 7.57 21.07 -11.34
C ALA A 509 8.18 19.68 -11.36
N SER A 510 7.75 18.85 -12.29
CA SER A 510 8.33 17.53 -12.49
C SER A 510 8.56 17.20 -13.96
N ALA A 511 9.57 16.35 -14.21
CA ALA A 511 9.81 15.71 -15.49
C ALA A 511 9.92 14.20 -15.25
N PHE A 512 9.22 13.41 -16.07
CA PHE A 512 9.08 11.99 -15.79
C PHE A 512 9.15 11.10 -17.03
N VAL A 513 9.48 9.84 -16.78
CA VAL A 513 9.42 8.76 -17.75
C VAL A 513 8.71 7.57 -17.08
N ASP A 514 7.70 7.03 -17.76
CA ASP A 514 6.98 5.84 -17.35
C ASP A 514 7.22 4.72 -18.36
N SER A 515 7.39 3.48 -17.87
CA SER A 515 7.51 2.28 -18.69
C SER A 515 6.75 1.14 -18.04
N GLY A 516 5.84 0.53 -18.79
CA GLY A 516 5.05 -0.59 -18.30
C GLY A 516 5.00 -1.73 -19.31
N HIS A 517 4.87 -2.96 -18.78
CA HIS A 517 4.69 -4.16 -19.56
C HIS A 517 3.54 -4.97 -19.01
N ILE A 518 2.67 -5.47 -19.90
CA ILE A 518 1.55 -6.37 -19.59
C ILE A 518 1.70 -7.66 -20.37
N GLN A 519 1.41 -8.76 -19.72
CA GLN A 519 1.06 -10.04 -20.33
C GLN A 519 -0.43 -10.31 -20.05
N ALA A 520 -1.26 -10.25 -21.10
CA ALA A 520 -2.73 -10.33 -20.95
C ALA A 520 -3.15 -11.67 -20.35
N TYR A 521 -2.64 -12.76 -20.88
CA TYR A 521 -2.95 -14.11 -20.42
C TYR A 521 -1.68 -14.86 -20.05
N LYS A 522 -1.67 -15.50 -18.88
CA LYS A 522 -0.61 -16.41 -18.44
C LYS A 522 -0.47 -17.58 -19.41
N THR A 523 -1.62 -18.14 -19.79
CA THR A 523 -1.73 -19.20 -20.80
C THR A 523 -2.59 -18.70 -21.95
N THR A 524 -2.00 -18.62 -23.13
CA THR A 524 -2.68 -18.19 -24.36
C THR A 524 -3.64 -19.29 -24.85
N PHE A 525 -4.78 -18.87 -25.39
CA PHE A 525 -5.82 -19.75 -25.93
C PHE A 525 -6.28 -19.32 -27.34
N PHE A 526 -5.65 -18.31 -27.92
CA PHE A 526 -5.91 -17.82 -29.26
C PHE A 526 -4.60 -17.39 -29.96
N PRO A 527 -4.54 -17.41 -31.31
CA PRO A 527 -3.43 -16.83 -32.03
C PRO A 527 -3.56 -15.30 -32.06
N GLY A 528 -2.59 -14.58 -31.48
CA GLY A 528 -2.62 -13.11 -31.45
C GLY A 528 -1.62 -12.53 -30.45
N PRO A 529 -1.50 -11.21 -30.37
CA PRO A 529 -0.63 -10.57 -29.41
C PRO A 529 -1.12 -10.82 -27.98
N ASN A 530 -0.23 -11.26 -27.11
CA ASN A 530 -0.50 -11.54 -25.69
C ASN A 530 0.24 -10.60 -24.75
N SER A 531 1.01 -9.66 -25.28
CA SER A 531 1.74 -8.70 -24.47
C SER A 531 1.73 -7.31 -25.07
N ALA A 532 1.87 -6.32 -24.20
CA ALA A 532 2.02 -4.93 -24.59
C ALA A 532 3.11 -4.25 -23.75
N ARG A 533 3.83 -3.34 -24.36
CA ARG A 533 4.73 -2.41 -23.69
C ARG A 533 4.25 -0.99 -23.95
N LEU A 534 4.07 -0.24 -22.87
CA LEU A 534 3.71 1.18 -22.91
C LEU A 534 4.87 1.99 -22.34
N ASN A 535 5.28 3.03 -23.04
CA ASN A 535 6.27 3.96 -22.52
C ASN A 535 5.78 5.38 -22.76
N SER A 536 6.05 6.29 -21.83
CA SER A 536 5.74 7.71 -21.98
C SER A 536 6.77 8.58 -21.30
N ALA A 537 6.87 9.84 -21.74
CA ALA A 537 7.57 10.89 -21.04
C ALA A 537 6.72 12.14 -20.97
N GLY A 538 6.91 12.94 -19.94
CA GLY A 538 6.11 14.12 -19.73
C GLY A 538 6.63 15.07 -18.69
N LEU A 539 5.87 16.14 -18.50
CA LEU A 539 6.08 17.18 -17.52
C LEU A 539 4.86 17.31 -16.63
N GLY A 540 5.07 17.65 -15.38
CA GLY A 540 4.01 17.88 -14.40
C GLY A 540 4.20 19.19 -13.65
N LEU A 541 3.12 19.71 -13.12
CA LEU A 541 3.10 20.85 -12.22
C LEU A 541 2.11 20.56 -11.10
N HIS A 542 2.57 20.76 -9.89
CA HIS A 542 1.79 20.53 -8.68
C HIS A 542 1.81 21.79 -7.82
N TRP A 543 0.65 22.18 -7.31
CA TRP A 543 0.48 23.35 -6.47
C TRP A 543 -0.35 23.01 -5.24
N THR A 544 0.24 23.21 -4.07
CA THR A 544 -0.49 23.18 -2.80
C THR A 544 -0.82 24.61 -2.42
N ALA A 545 -2.05 25.03 -2.73
CA ALA A 545 -2.49 26.38 -2.50
C ALA A 545 -3.01 26.57 -1.06
N PRO A 546 -3.09 27.81 -0.57
CA PRO A 546 -3.68 28.10 0.74
C PRO A 546 -5.09 27.55 0.90
N HIS A 547 -5.47 27.27 2.15
CA HIS A 547 -6.78 26.71 2.50
C HIS A 547 -7.03 25.32 1.89
N ASP A 548 -5.99 24.46 1.86
CA ASP A 548 -6.05 23.04 1.47
C ASP A 548 -6.55 22.77 0.03
N TRP A 549 -6.25 23.68 -0.88
CA TRP A 549 -6.39 23.41 -2.27
C TRP A 549 -5.16 22.68 -2.82
N LEU A 550 -5.42 21.65 -3.61
CA LEU A 550 -4.42 20.88 -4.32
C LEU A 550 -4.75 20.93 -5.82
N VAL A 551 -3.81 21.37 -6.63
CA VAL A 551 -3.95 21.41 -8.08
C VAL A 551 -2.78 20.64 -8.70
N SER A 552 -3.09 19.67 -9.54
CA SER A 552 -2.11 18.88 -10.26
C SER A 552 -2.42 18.88 -11.73
N THR A 553 -1.42 19.12 -12.55
CA THR A 553 -1.54 19.02 -14.01
C THR A 553 -0.33 18.27 -14.57
N SER A 554 -0.53 17.52 -15.64
CA SER A 554 0.58 16.94 -16.37
C SER A 554 0.28 16.78 -17.85
N VAL A 555 1.33 16.78 -18.66
CA VAL A 555 1.26 16.46 -20.08
C VAL A 555 2.27 15.36 -20.37
N ALA A 556 1.83 14.29 -21.04
CA ALA A 556 2.70 13.16 -21.37
C ALA A 556 2.44 12.67 -22.79
N ALA A 557 3.50 12.31 -23.48
CA ALA A 557 3.44 11.74 -24.82
C ALA A 557 3.89 10.28 -24.82
N PRO A 558 3.23 9.40 -25.59
CA PRO A 558 3.70 8.05 -25.84
C PRO A 558 5.06 8.02 -26.49
N ILE A 559 5.90 7.05 -26.12
CA ILE A 559 7.22 6.80 -26.74
C ILE A 559 7.21 5.40 -27.35
N GLY A 560 7.70 5.28 -28.57
CA GLY A 560 7.84 3.99 -29.28
C GLY A 560 6.61 3.60 -30.10
N ASN A 561 6.47 2.32 -30.39
CA ASN A 561 5.45 1.79 -31.28
C ASN A 561 4.10 1.61 -30.58
N LYS A 562 3.01 1.69 -31.33
CA LYS A 562 1.67 1.35 -30.83
C LYS A 562 1.63 -0.11 -30.37
N PRO A 563 1.13 -0.38 -29.17
CA PRO A 563 1.02 -1.76 -28.67
C PRO A 563 -0.08 -2.51 -29.43
N ALA A 564 0.28 -3.61 -30.06
CA ALA A 564 -0.66 -4.40 -30.88
C ALA A 564 -1.85 -4.94 -30.06
N LEU A 565 -1.65 -5.23 -28.77
CA LEU A 565 -2.71 -5.69 -27.85
C LEU A 565 -3.80 -4.64 -27.64
N ALA A 566 -3.47 -3.35 -27.69
CA ALA A 566 -4.43 -2.26 -27.48
C ALA A 566 -5.25 -1.91 -28.74
N GLY A 567 -5.02 -2.61 -29.87
CA GLY A 567 -5.74 -2.41 -31.12
C GLY A 567 -5.23 -1.24 -31.96
N PRO A 568 -5.85 -1.02 -33.14
CA PRO A 568 -5.38 -0.03 -34.13
C PRO A 568 -5.68 1.42 -33.76
N HIS A 569 -6.68 1.67 -32.91
CA HIS A 569 -7.20 3.01 -32.59
C HIS A 569 -6.45 3.74 -31.47
N VAL A 570 -5.30 3.21 -31.01
CA VAL A 570 -4.49 3.86 -29.97
C VAL A 570 -3.99 5.23 -30.45
N SER A 571 -4.36 6.26 -29.74
CA SER A 571 -3.88 7.61 -30.00
C SER A 571 -2.39 7.72 -29.66
N THR A 572 -1.64 8.42 -30.52
CA THR A 572 -0.25 8.81 -30.27
C THR A 572 -0.12 10.28 -29.86
N ALA A 573 -1.24 10.99 -29.75
CA ALA A 573 -1.26 12.37 -29.27
C ALA A 573 -0.86 12.44 -27.78
N ALA A 574 -0.23 13.52 -27.41
CA ALA A 574 0.05 13.79 -26.01
C ALA A 574 -1.26 13.87 -25.21
N ARG A 575 -1.20 13.38 -23.99
CA ARG A 575 -2.29 13.42 -23.02
C ARG A 575 -2.05 14.55 -22.03
N PHE A 576 -3.12 15.28 -21.75
CA PHE A 576 -3.17 16.25 -20.67
C PHE A 576 -4.04 15.68 -19.56
N TRP A 577 -3.55 15.82 -18.33
CA TRP A 577 -4.25 15.40 -17.12
C TRP A 577 -4.35 16.58 -16.18
N PHE A 578 -5.49 16.73 -15.52
CA PHE A 578 -5.66 17.69 -14.45
C PHE A 578 -6.44 17.12 -13.28
N GLN A 579 -6.17 17.65 -12.11
CA GLN A 579 -6.89 17.35 -10.87
C GLN A 579 -6.92 18.60 -10.00
N VAL A 580 -8.08 18.89 -9.44
CA VAL A 580 -8.27 19.92 -8.43
C VAL A 580 -8.97 19.30 -7.24
N GLN A 581 -8.44 19.50 -6.05
CA GLN A 581 -9.03 19.02 -4.81
C GLN A 581 -9.08 20.14 -3.77
N LYS A 582 -10.08 20.09 -2.90
CA LYS A 582 -10.26 20.98 -1.76
C LYS A 582 -10.49 20.13 -0.50
N GLY A 583 -9.60 20.23 0.47
CA GLY A 583 -9.78 19.68 1.81
C GLY A 583 -10.68 20.57 2.69
N PHE A 584 -11.38 19.94 3.65
CA PHE A 584 -12.15 20.62 4.69
C PHE A 584 -12.12 19.82 6.00
N TYR A 585 -12.21 20.54 7.12
CA TYR A 585 -12.22 19.99 8.48
C TYR A 585 -12.95 20.91 9.43
#